data_bf4ce85cfb93a3d08b9d46745fc41289
#
_entry.id   bf4ce85cfb93a3d08b9d46745fc41289
#
_cell.length_a   1.000
_cell.length_b   1.000
_cell.length_c   1.000
_cell.angle_alpha   90.00
_cell.angle_beta   90.00
_cell.angle_gamma   90.00
#
_symmetry.space_group_name_H-M   'P 1'
#
loop_
_entity.id
_entity.type
_entity.pdbx_description
1 polymer ?
#
loop_
_entity_poly.entity_id
_entity_poly.type
_entity_poly.pdbx_seq_one_letter_code
_entity_poly.pdbx_strand_id
1 'polypeptide(L)'
;MNETLKVLKGRRSIRKYKKEQITDEQLNQILEAGMYAPSGMGAQSAIMVVVQDEKLIKRLSKLNAKFTNDPDGDPFYGAPTVIIVLADSTRHTYIEDGSLVMGNLMNAAYSLGVDSCWIHRAREMFEDQEGKALLKEWGIDEKYVGIGNCILGYRDCEYPEPKPRKEGYVIRV
;
A
#
# COMPACT_ATOMS: atom_id res chain seq x y z
N MET A 1 1.95 21.71 17.35
CA MET A 1 2.47 20.48 16.66
C MET A 1 2.46 20.83 15.17
N ASN A 2 3.58 20.61 14.46
CA ASN A 2 3.64 20.92 13.03
C ASN A 2 2.78 19.93 12.20
N GLU A 3 2.50 20.29 10.94
CA GLU A 3 1.63 19.51 10.08
C GLU A 3 2.14 18.08 9.84
N THR A 4 3.45 17.89 9.65
CA THR A 4 4.06 16.56 9.48
C THR A 4 3.76 15.64 10.66
N LEU A 5 3.92 16.12 11.88
CA LEU A 5 3.63 15.33 13.09
C LEU A 5 2.12 15.06 13.24
N LYS A 6 1.26 15.96 12.80
CA LYS A 6 -0.18 15.72 12.77
C LYS A 6 -0.52 14.57 11.82
N VAL A 7 0.05 14.56 10.62
CA VAL A 7 -0.14 13.51 9.63
C VAL A 7 0.32 12.16 10.18
N LEU A 8 1.56 12.08 10.67
CA LEU A 8 2.14 10.82 11.19
C LEU A 8 1.34 10.24 12.36
N LYS A 9 0.78 11.08 13.22
CA LYS A 9 -0.02 10.66 14.38
C LYS A 9 -1.50 10.48 14.05
N GLY A 10 -2.01 11.21 13.04
CA GLY A 10 -3.42 11.27 12.67
C GLY A 10 -3.88 10.11 11.80
N ARG A 11 -3.05 9.66 10.84
CA ARG A 11 -3.43 8.64 9.86
C ARG A 11 -3.96 7.34 10.49
N ARG A 12 -5.04 6.81 9.94
CA ARG A 12 -5.62 5.49 10.30
C ARG A 12 -5.77 4.62 9.07
N SER A 13 -5.82 3.31 9.28
CA SER A 13 -6.20 2.34 8.25
C SER A 13 -7.70 2.31 8.09
N ILE A 14 -8.18 2.64 6.90
CA ILE A 14 -9.60 2.65 6.53
C ILE A 14 -9.94 1.37 5.77
N ARG A 15 -11.11 0.78 6.07
CA ARG A 15 -11.58 -0.49 5.51
C ARG A 15 -13.02 -0.42 5.01
N LYS A 16 -13.45 0.75 4.56
CA LYS A 16 -14.72 0.96 3.85
C LYS A 16 -14.60 2.24 3.03
N TYR A 17 -14.81 2.14 1.73
CA TYR A 17 -14.58 3.20 0.79
C TYR A 17 -15.81 3.53 -0.03
N LYS A 18 -15.93 4.78 -0.44
CA LYS A 18 -16.87 5.23 -1.47
C LYS A 18 -16.38 4.72 -2.83
N LYS A 19 -17.30 4.66 -3.79
CA LYS A 19 -16.97 4.30 -5.18
C LYS A 19 -16.29 5.43 -5.96
N GLU A 20 -16.33 6.65 -5.41
CA GLU A 20 -15.71 7.82 -5.99
C GLU A 20 -14.19 7.63 -6.11
N GLN A 21 -13.65 7.89 -7.32
CA GLN A 21 -12.24 7.80 -7.60
C GLN A 21 -11.50 9.04 -7.06
N ILE A 22 -10.30 8.85 -6.56
CA ILE A 22 -9.41 9.97 -6.22
C ILE A 22 -8.98 10.70 -7.49
N THR A 23 -8.64 11.99 -7.36
CA THR A 23 -8.21 12.77 -8.52
C THR A 23 -6.80 12.35 -8.99
N ASP A 24 -6.51 12.58 -10.26
CA ASP A 24 -5.16 12.34 -10.83
C ASP A 24 -4.10 13.19 -10.13
N GLU A 25 -4.45 14.40 -9.72
CA GLU A 25 -3.55 15.28 -8.97
C GLU A 25 -3.18 14.66 -7.60
N GLN A 26 -4.17 14.19 -6.84
CA GLN A 26 -3.93 13.50 -5.57
C GLN A 26 -3.09 12.23 -5.77
N LEU A 27 -3.43 11.42 -6.78
CA LEU A 27 -2.68 10.21 -7.08
C LEU A 27 -1.23 10.52 -7.40
N ASN A 28 -0.96 11.51 -8.27
CA ASN A 28 0.39 11.88 -8.66
C ASN A 28 1.22 12.38 -7.48
N GLN A 29 0.65 13.21 -6.60
CA GLN A 29 1.33 13.69 -5.39
C GLN A 29 1.62 12.53 -4.41
N ILE A 30 0.71 11.56 -4.28
CA ILE A 30 0.92 10.36 -3.46
C ILE A 30 2.07 9.52 -4.03
N LEU A 31 2.08 9.27 -5.33
CA LEU A 31 3.14 8.51 -6.01
C LEU A 31 4.49 9.21 -5.89
N GLU A 32 4.53 10.52 -6.09
CA GLU A 32 5.76 11.31 -5.92
C GLU A 32 6.31 11.15 -4.50
N ALA A 33 5.47 11.28 -3.46
CA ALA A 33 5.91 11.07 -2.08
C ALA A 33 6.46 9.65 -1.86
N GLY A 34 5.90 8.63 -2.51
CA GLY A 34 6.42 7.27 -2.52
C GLY A 34 7.83 7.18 -3.11
N MET A 35 8.08 7.88 -4.22
CA MET A 35 9.39 7.92 -4.90
C MET A 35 10.49 8.53 -4.04
N TYR A 36 10.14 9.43 -3.10
CA TYR A 36 11.07 10.07 -2.18
C TYR A 36 11.30 9.27 -0.88
N ALA A 37 10.79 8.05 -0.77
CA ALA A 37 11.11 7.20 0.36
C ALA A 37 12.61 6.86 0.40
N PRO A 38 13.25 6.86 1.57
CA PRO A 38 14.65 6.45 1.66
C PRO A 38 14.81 4.97 1.31
N SER A 39 15.96 4.62 0.73
CA SER A 39 16.31 3.24 0.41
C SER A 39 17.76 2.93 0.77
N GLY A 40 18.06 1.67 1.04
CA GLY A 40 19.42 1.23 1.35
C GLY A 40 20.39 1.65 0.23
N MET A 41 21.45 2.39 0.60
CA MET A 41 22.46 2.93 -0.33
C MET A 41 21.89 3.80 -1.47
N GLY A 42 20.67 4.34 -1.31
CA GLY A 42 19.98 5.09 -2.37
C GLY A 42 19.61 4.24 -3.59
N ALA A 43 19.48 2.93 -3.43
CA ALA A 43 19.33 1.98 -4.54
C ALA A 43 17.96 2.05 -5.24
N GLN A 44 16.96 2.70 -4.61
CA GLN A 44 15.59 2.84 -5.15
C GLN A 44 15.03 1.50 -5.67
N SER A 45 15.14 0.47 -4.82
CA SER A 45 14.81 -0.91 -5.19
C SER A 45 13.32 -1.16 -5.42
N ALA A 46 12.46 -0.28 -4.91
CA ALA A 46 11.01 -0.42 -5.02
C ALA A 46 10.45 0.19 -6.30
N ILE A 47 9.39 -0.43 -6.82
CA ILE A 47 8.55 0.09 -7.90
C ILE A 47 7.08 0.07 -7.46
N MET A 48 6.26 0.87 -8.11
CA MET A 48 4.84 1.00 -7.83
C MET A 48 4.03 0.70 -9.08
N VAL A 49 3.05 -0.20 -8.95
CA VAL A 49 2.08 -0.52 -10.00
C VAL A 49 0.73 0.05 -9.59
N VAL A 50 0.19 0.97 -10.38
CA VAL A 50 -1.11 1.62 -10.10
C VAL A 50 -2.21 0.89 -10.83
N VAL A 51 -3.26 0.53 -10.12
CA VAL A 51 -4.44 -0.14 -10.66
C VAL A 51 -5.70 0.64 -10.26
N GLN A 52 -6.46 1.08 -11.27
CA GLN A 52 -7.74 1.78 -11.13
C GLN A 52 -8.87 1.10 -11.95
N ASP A 53 -8.54 0.09 -12.75
CA ASP A 53 -9.55 -0.73 -13.41
C ASP A 53 -10.28 -1.61 -12.41
N GLU A 54 -11.60 -1.43 -12.30
CA GLU A 54 -12.45 -2.11 -11.31
C GLU A 54 -12.38 -3.65 -11.46
N LYS A 55 -12.30 -4.16 -12.69
CA LYS A 55 -12.25 -5.61 -12.94
C LYS A 55 -10.93 -6.19 -12.49
N LEU A 56 -9.84 -5.49 -12.77
CA LEU A 56 -8.51 -5.90 -12.32
C LEU A 56 -8.37 -5.80 -10.80
N ILE A 57 -8.90 -4.74 -10.17
CA ILE A 57 -8.92 -4.62 -8.70
C ILE A 57 -9.66 -5.81 -8.07
N LYS A 58 -10.85 -6.16 -8.59
CA LYS A 58 -11.61 -7.33 -8.11
C LYS A 58 -10.83 -8.65 -8.30
N ARG A 59 -10.13 -8.80 -9.41
CA ARG A 59 -9.29 -9.97 -9.68
C ARG A 59 -8.14 -10.06 -8.68
N LEU A 60 -7.44 -8.96 -8.44
CA LEU A 60 -6.34 -8.87 -7.47
C LEU A 60 -6.82 -9.08 -6.03
N SER A 61 -8.00 -8.56 -5.68
CA SER A 61 -8.61 -8.80 -4.36
C SER A 61 -8.89 -10.29 -4.14
N LYS A 62 -9.46 -10.98 -5.13
CA LYS A 62 -9.68 -12.44 -5.06
C LYS A 62 -8.36 -13.22 -4.96
N LEU A 63 -7.34 -12.79 -5.70
CA LEU A 63 -6.01 -13.41 -5.60
C LEU A 63 -5.41 -13.22 -4.20
N ASN A 64 -5.55 -12.04 -3.60
CA ASN A 64 -5.12 -11.78 -2.22
C ASN A 64 -5.91 -12.62 -1.21
N ALA A 65 -7.23 -12.73 -1.39
CA ALA A 65 -8.14 -13.47 -0.50
C ALA A 65 -7.75 -14.96 -0.37
N LYS A 66 -7.20 -15.60 -1.42
CA LYS A 66 -6.72 -16.99 -1.36
C LYS A 66 -5.74 -17.25 -0.21
N PHE A 67 -5.00 -16.23 0.23
CA PHE A 67 -3.97 -16.32 1.27
C PHE A 67 -4.44 -15.77 2.63
N THR A 68 -5.72 -15.53 2.78
CA THR A 68 -6.36 -15.05 4.03
C THR A 68 -7.18 -16.17 4.67
N ASN A 69 -7.70 -15.91 5.87
CA ASN A 69 -8.64 -16.83 6.53
C ASN A 69 -10.08 -16.70 5.98
N ASP A 70 -10.32 -15.76 5.06
CA ASP A 70 -11.60 -15.53 4.38
C ASP A 70 -11.34 -15.46 2.86
N PRO A 71 -11.28 -16.61 2.18
CA PRO A 71 -10.97 -16.67 0.75
C PRO A 71 -12.11 -16.12 -0.14
N ASP A 72 -13.31 -15.96 0.39
CA ASP A 72 -14.46 -15.39 -0.32
C ASP A 72 -14.64 -13.89 -0.02
N GLY A 73 -13.84 -13.33 0.88
CA GLY A 73 -13.90 -11.93 1.27
C GLY A 73 -13.32 -10.97 0.24
N ASP A 74 -13.49 -9.68 0.51
CA ASP A 74 -12.84 -8.59 -0.23
C ASP A 74 -11.78 -7.89 0.64
N PRO A 75 -10.53 -8.35 0.66
CA PRO A 75 -9.47 -7.71 1.42
C PRO A 75 -9.12 -6.30 0.96
N PHE A 76 -9.59 -5.86 -0.21
CA PHE A 76 -9.40 -4.50 -0.71
C PHE A 76 -10.57 -3.56 -0.34
N TYR A 77 -11.59 -4.09 0.34
CA TYR A 77 -12.70 -3.32 0.94
C TYR A 77 -13.40 -2.36 -0.03
N GLY A 78 -13.47 -2.71 -1.31
CA GLY A 78 -14.10 -1.89 -2.35
C GLY A 78 -13.34 -0.60 -2.69
N ALA A 79 -12.07 -0.48 -2.33
CA ALA A 79 -11.26 0.68 -2.68
C ALA A 79 -11.13 0.85 -4.20
N PRO A 80 -11.31 2.08 -4.74
CA PRO A 80 -11.28 2.31 -6.19
C PRO A 80 -9.86 2.42 -6.78
N THR A 81 -8.83 2.54 -5.95
CA THR A 81 -7.42 2.59 -6.38
C THR A 81 -6.57 1.66 -5.53
N VAL A 82 -5.67 0.95 -6.16
CA VAL A 82 -4.66 0.11 -5.51
C VAL A 82 -3.29 0.47 -6.06
N ILE A 83 -2.33 0.75 -5.19
CA ILE A 83 -0.91 0.85 -5.54
C ILE A 83 -0.22 -0.40 -5.00
N ILE A 84 0.24 -1.25 -5.89
CA ILE A 84 1.02 -2.43 -5.54
C ILE A 84 2.48 -2.01 -5.45
N VAL A 85 3.09 -2.18 -4.29
CA VAL A 85 4.52 -1.95 -4.11
C VAL A 85 5.26 -3.26 -4.25
N LEU A 86 6.17 -3.30 -5.20
CA LEU A 86 7.09 -4.40 -5.45
C LEU A 86 8.52 -3.91 -5.20
N ALA A 87 9.45 -4.81 -4.89
CA ALA A 87 10.84 -4.43 -4.70
C ALA A 87 11.81 -5.50 -5.26
N ASP A 88 12.95 -5.04 -5.75
CA ASP A 88 14.02 -5.86 -6.31
C ASP A 88 14.67 -6.72 -5.21
N SER A 89 14.32 -8.01 -5.19
CA SER A 89 14.77 -8.98 -4.20
C SER A 89 16.28 -9.27 -4.22
N THR A 90 17.01 -8.78 -5.22
CA THR A 90 18.48 -8.87 -5.26
C THR A 90 19.15 -7.86 -4.31
N ARG A 91 18.39 -6.91 -3.75
CA ARG A 91 18.88 -5.92 -2.78
C ARG A 91 18.62 -6.39 -1.36
N HIS A 92 19.60 -6.27 -0.47
CA HIS A 92 19.47 -6.74 0.92
C HIS A 92 18.35 -6.05 1.71
N THR A 93 18.05 -4.79 1.39
CA THR A 93 17.07 -3.94 2.10
C THR A 93 15.73 -3.83 1.35
N TYR A 94 15.44 -4.73 0.40
CA TYR A 94 14.27 -4.59 -0.48
C TYR A 94 12.93 -4.57 0.29
N ILE A 95 12.83 -5.30 1.39
CA ILE A 95 11.61 -5.31 2.22
C ILE A 95 11.46 -3.97 2.94
N GLU A 96 12.53 -3.48 3.55
CA GLU A 96 12.57 -2.20 4.26
C GLU A 96 12.30 -1.05 3.29
N ASP A 97 12.97 -1.04 2.14
CA ASP A 97 12.81 -0.02 1.10
C ASP A 97 11.35 0.06 0.64
N GLY A 98 10.75 -1.08 0.27
CA GLY A 98 9.34 -1.13 -0.12
C GLY A 98 8.38 -0.77 1.02
N SER A 99 8.72 -1.13 2.26
CA SER A 99 7.93 -0.76 3.44
C SER A 99 7.94 0.74 3.71
N LEU A 100 9.07 1.40 3.47
CA LEU A 100 9.18 2.86 3.57
C LEU A 100 8.38 3.56 2.48
N VAL A 101 8.38 3.04 1.25
CA VAL A 101 7.49 3.52 0.17
C VAL A 101 6.03 3.41 0.61
N MET A 102 5.58 2.27 1.13
CA MET A 102 4.23 2.10 1.66
C MET A 102 3.89 3.12 2.75
N GLY A 103 4.82 3.39 3.67
CA GLY A 103 4.66 4.40 4.71
C GLY A 103 4.47 5.80 4.14
N ASN A 104 5.29 6.19 3.15
CA ASN A 104 5.18 7.49 2.48
C ASN A 104 3.86 7.63 1.73
N LEU A 105 3.45 6.62 0.95
CA LEU A 105 2.17 6.62 0.24
C LEU A 105 0.99 6.87 1.18
N MET A 106 0.92 6.14 2.29
CA MET A 106 -0.18 6.27 3.24
C MET A 106 -0.20 7.62 3.97
N ASN A 107 0.96 8.17 4.30
CA ASN A 107 1.06 9.48 4.95
C ASN A 107 0.71 10.61 3.99
N ALA A 108 1.19 10.55 2.75
CA ALA A 108 0.84 11.50 1.70
C ALA A 108 -0.65 11.47 1.39
N ALA A 109 -1.25 10.28 1.24
CA ALA A 109 -2.68 10.13 1.05
C ALA A 109 -3.46 10.86 2.15
N TYR A 110 -3.15 10.59 3.41
CA TYR A 110 -3.82 11.24 4.54
C TYR A 110 -3.67 12.77 4.53
N SER A 111 -2.50 13.30 4.19
CA SER A 111 -2.28 14.76 4.10
C SER A 111 -3.12 15.44 3.02
N LEU A 112 -3.53 14.68 1.99
CA LEU A 112 -4.35 15.14 0.87
C LEU A 112 -5.85 14.83 1.03
N GLY A 113 -6.27 14.35 2.21
CA GLY A 113 -7.65 13.97 2.47
C GLY A 113 -8.09 12.66 1.81
N VAL A 114 -7.13 11.86 1.36
CA VAL A 114 -7.35 10.51 0.83
C VAL A 114 -7.05 9.49 1.92
N ASP A 115 -7.92 8.52 2.07
CA ASP A 115 -7.75 7.45 3.07
C ASP A 115 -7.08 6.23 2.47
N SER A 116 -6.40 5.46 3.31
CA SER A 116 -5.59 4.34 2.87
C SER A 116 -5.54 3.19 3.87
N CYS A 117 -5.15 2.02 3.38
CA CYS A 117 -4.78 0.89 4.22
C CYS A 117 -3.68 0.07 3.54
N TRP A 118 -2.74 -0.45 4.33
CA TRP A 118 -1.83 -1.49 3.88
C TRP A 118 -2.55 -2.83 3.90
N ILE A 119 -2.69 -3.45 2.74
CA ILE A 119 -3.17 -4.83 2.62
C ILE A 119 -1.96 -5.73 2.40
N HIS A 120 -1.78 -6.68 3.29
CA HIS A 120 -0.68 -7.62 3.26
C HIS A 120 -0.87 -8.68 2.14
N ARG A 121 0.02 -9.65 2.05
CA ARG A 121 -0.01 -10.79 1.10
C ARG A 121 0.36 -10.46 -0.34
N ALA A 122 0.92 -9.27 -0.63
CA ALA A 122 1.42 -8.99 -1.97
C ALA A 122 2.51 -9.98 -2.38
N ARG A 123 3.33 -10.48 -1.43
CA ARG A 123 4.34 -11.50 -1.72
C ARG A 123 3.70 -12.77 -2.24
N GLU A 124 2.78 -13.33 -1.48
CA GLU A 124 2.09 -14.58 -1.83
C GLU A 124 1.29 -14.43 -3.13
N MET A 125 0.67 -13.27 -3.35
CA MET A 125 -0.04 -12.98 -4.61
C MET A 125 0.87 -13.12 -5.82
N PHE A 126 2.07 -12.55 -5.78
CA PHE A 126 2.98 -12.52 -6.93
C PHE A 126 3.98 -13.70 -6.98
N GLU A 127 3.98 -14.56 -5.97
CA GLU A 127 4.57 -15.89 -6.00
C GLU A 127 3.60 -16.96 -6.59
N ASP A 128 2.29 -16.69 -6.59
CA ASP A 128 1.26 -17.53 -7.24
C ASP A 128 1.37 -17.49 -8.77
N GLN A 129 0.91 -18.55 -9.43
CA GLN A 129 0.94 -18.63 -10.91
C GLN A 129 0.21 -17.48 -11.60
N GLU A 130 -0.94 -17.08 -11.05
CA GLU A 130 -1.75 -15.99 -11.59
C GLU A 130 -1.02 -14.65 -11.45
N GLY A 131 -0.42 -14.40 -10.28
CA GLY A 131 0.35 -13.18 -10.04
C GLY A 131 1.60 -13.10 -10.91
N LYS A 132 2.33 -14.20 -11.09
CA LYS A 132 3.48 -14.26 -12.03
C LYS A 132 3.06 -13.98 -13.47
N ALA A 133 1.91 -14.49 -13.89
CA ALA A 133 1.38 -14.21 -15.23
C ALA A 133 1.07 -12.72 -15.40
N LEU A 134 0.51 -12.06 -14.37
CA LEU A 134 0.27 -10.62 -14.37
C LEU A 134 1.58 -9.81 -14.45
N LEU A 135 2.60 -10.15 -13.65
CA LEU A 135 3.89 -9.47 -13.72
C LEU A 135 4.50 -9.58 -15.13
N LYS A 136 4.44 -10.75 -15.74
CA LYS A 136 4.91 -10.97 -17.12
C LYS A 136 4.12 -10.14 -18.13
N GLU A 137 2.78 -10.09 -18.00
CA GLU A 137 1.90 -9.27 -18.85
C GLU A 137 2.24 -7.78 -18.74
N TRP A 138 2.58 -7.32 -17.53
CA TRP A 138 2.98 -5.94 -17.28
C TRP A 138 4.44 -5.63 -17.64
N GLY A 139 5.21 -6.62 -18.10
CA GLY A 139 6.63 -6.46 -18.45
C GLY A 139 7.54 -6.25 -17.25
N ILE A 140 7.12 -6.70 -16.06
CA ILE A 140 7.88 -6.58 -14.81
C ILE A 140 8.76 -7.83 -14.64
N ASP A 141 10.05 -7.60 -14.39
CA ASP A 141 11.05 -8.64 -14.17
C ASP A 141 10.73 -9.49 -12.92
N GLU A 142 10.99 -10.78 -12.98
CA GLU A 142 10.71 -11.76 -11.91
C GLU A 142 11.51 -11.51 -10.61
N LYS A 143 12.57 -10.69 -10.67
CA LYS A 143 13.30 -10.26 -9.47
C LYS A 143 12.46 -9.38 -8.55
N TYR A 144 11.39 -8.74 -9.05
CA TYR A 144 10.49 -7.92 -8.26
C TYR A 144 9.49 -8.78 -7.51
N VAL A 145 9.49 -8.67 -6.20
CA VAL A 145 8.59 -9.39 -5.29
C VAL A 145 7.63 -8.43 -4.60
N GLY A 146 6.45 -8.94 -4.24
CA GLY A 146 5.42 -8.13 -3.57
C GLY A 146 5.81 -7.72 -2.15
N ILE A 147 5.64 -6.44 -1.82
CA ILE A 147 5.83 -5.89 -0.47
C ILE A 147 4.47 -5.61 0.18
N GLY A 148 3.59 -4.92 -0.51
CA GLY A 148 2.27 -4.60 0.01
C GLY A 148 1.36 -3.99 -1.04
N ASN A 149 0.06 -4.02 -0.76
CA ASN A 149 -0.94 -3.33 -1.57
C ASN A 149 -1.45 -2.12 -0.76
N CYS A 150 -1.19 -0.91 -1.24
CA CYS A 150 -1.75 0.31 -0.68
C CYS A 150 -3.09 0.58 -1.35
N ILE A 151 -4.18 0.31 -0.66
CA ILE A 151 -5.52 0.66 -1.15
C ILE A 151 -5.83 2.10 -0.79
N LEU A 152 -6.48 2.83 -1.70
CA LEU A 152 -6.75 4.26 -1.62
C LEU A 152 -8.19 4.58 -2.03
N GLY A 153 -8.75 5.59 -1.40
CA GLY A 153 -10.07 6.12 -1.73
C GLY A 153 -10.59 7.07 -0.65
N TYR A 154 -11.80 7.56 -0.82
CA TYR A 154 -12.49 8.34 0.21
C TYR A 154 -13.27 7.40 1.13
N ARG A 155 -13.10 7.54 2.45
CA ARG A 155 -13.78 6.70 3.43
C ARG A 155 -15.30 6.84 3.38
N ASP A 156 -15.97 5.72 3.63
CA ASP A 156 -17.42 5.63 3.82
C ASP A 156 -17.76 5.09 5.24
N CYS A 157 -17.05 5.60 6.24
CA CYS A 157 -17.21 5.25 7.64
C CYS A 157 -16.75 6.39 8.54
N GLU A 158 -17.07 6.33 9.83
CA GLU A 158 -16.47 7.20 10.82
C GLU A 158 -14.96 6.99 10.90
N TYR A 159 -14.22 8.07 11.21
CA TYR A 159 -12.76 7.97 11.32
C TYR A 159 -12.39 7.21 12.60
N PRO A 160 -11.58 6.14 12.50
CA PRO A 160 -11.28 5.31 13.67
C PRO A 160 -10.46 6.05 14.72
N GLU A 161 -10.84 5.92 15.99
CA GLU A 161 -10.06 6.43 17.10
C GLU A 161 -8.70 5.73 17.23
N PRO A 162 -7.65 6.44 17.64
CA PRO A 162 -6.34 5.85 17.84
C PRO A 162 -6.35 4.91 19.06
N LYS A 163 -5.85 3.70 18.87
CA LYS A 163 -5.58 2.83 20.02
C LYS A 163 -4.47 3.43 20.90
N PRO A 164 -4.53 3.27 22.23
CA PRO A 164 -3.43 3.64 23.11
C PRO A 164 -2.11 3.00 22.68
N ARG A 165 -1.02 3.68 22.89
CA ARG A 165 0.31 3.10 22.67
C ARG A 165 0.63 2.20 23.86
N LYS A 166 1.28 1.05 23.60
CA LYS A 166 1.69 0.11 24.66
C LYS A 166 2.70 0.78 25.58
N GLU A 167 2.66 0.41 26.86
CA GLU A 167 3.72 0.75 27.81
C GLU A 167 5.06 0.16 27.38
N GLY A 168 6.15 0.82 27.73
CA GLY A 168 7.49 0.35 27.37
C GLY A 168 7.79 0.38 25.86
N TYR A 169 7.04 1.16 25.05
CA TYR A 169 7.29 1.30 23.62
C TYR A 169 8.66 1.91 23.31
N VAL A 170 9.17 2.74 24.25
CA VAL A 170 10.49 3.39 24.15
C VAL A 170 11.28 3.02 25.39
N ILE A 171 12.48 2.50 25.20
CA ILE A 171 13.44 2.22 26.23
C ILE A 171 14.58 3.23 26.11
N ARG A 172 14.91 3.90 27.19
CA ARG A 172 16.07 4.79 27.28
C ARG A 172 17.12 4.13 28.16
N VAL A 173 18.33 4.00 27.65
CA VAL A 173 19.50 3.44 28.32
C VAL A 173 20.54 4.53 28.52
#